data_b5bf2607d4cfb58e6f992d139a93361e
#
_entry.id   b5bf2607d4cfb58e6f992d139a93361e
#
_cell.length_a   1.000
_cell.length_b   1.000
_cell.length_c   1.000
_cell.angle_alpha   90.00
_cell.angle_beta   90.00
_cell.angle_gamma   90.00
#
_symmetry.space_group_name_H-M   'P 1'
#
loop_
_entity.id
_entity.type
_entity.pdbx_description
1 polymer ?
#
loop_
_entity_poly.entity_id
_entity_poly.type
_entity_poly.pdbx_seq_one_letter_code
_entity_poly.pdbx_strand_id
1 'polypeptide(L)'
;MTNGPIGSGSAHQRPLRDPMRTLAGCERIVVVGRTGSGKTTFARELAAALRVPHVELDSLYFGPQFSTAPLALLRERTSAAIAGERWVTDGNKRAVRDLVWPRADTIVWLDYSLGVSLWRLGKRARRRTSELRAEASRTGQRARLPRQLLAAAKGVLTALRSHAGQRREYARLFAEPANVHLAVVRLQSPRAAREWLARVIAEPPRAHGRPDPERGDRSPGRDSREV
;
A
#
# COMPACT_ATOMS: atom_id res chain seq x y z
N MET A 1 35.79 -31.59 29.62
CA MET A 1 34.83 -30.45 29.67
C MET A 1 35.10 -29.57 28.46
N THR A 2 34.41 -29.83 27.38
CA THR A 2 34.59 -29.16 26.07
C THR A 2 33.42 -28.23 25.83
N ASN A 3 33.70 -26.92 25.91
CA ASN A 3 32.74 -25.88 25.54
C ASN A 3 32.62 -25.82 24.01
N GLY A 4 31.47 -26.25 23.46
CA GLY A 4 31.11 -26.02 22.09
C GLY A 4 30.66 -24.57 21.85
N PRO A 5 30.95 -23.98 20.67
CA PRO A 5 30.55 -22.61 20.38
C PRO A 5 29.04 -22.54 20.13
N ILE A 6 28.38 -21.59 20.80
CA ILE A 6 27.02 -21.23 20.61
C ILE A 6 26.90 -20.59 19.20
N GLY A 7 26.29 -21.30 18.27
CA GLY A 7 26.02 -20.80 16.93
C GLY A 7 25.09 -19.57 16.99
N SER A 8 25.62 -18.41 16.66
CA SER A 8 24.86 -17.20 16.41
C SER A 8 23.97 -17.42 15.17
N GLY A 9 22.71 -17.76 15.40
CA GLY A 9 21.67 -17.82 14.37
C GLY A 9 21.53 -16.44 13.72
N SER A 10 22.22 -16.25 12.60
CA SER A 10 22.00 -15.14 11.70
C SER A 10 20.55 -15.20 11.23
N ALA A 11 19.71 -14.33 11.77
CA ALA A 11 18.36 -14.11 11.27
C ALA A 11 18.50 -13.72 9.79
N HIS A 12 18.19 -14.65 8.90
CA HIS A 12 18.16 -14.41 7.46
C HIS A 12 17.15 -13.30 7.18
N GLN A 13 17.66 -12.07 7.12
CA GLN A 13 16.92 -10.95 6.54
C GLN A 13 16.69 -11.32 5.07
N ARG A 14 15.49 -11.78 4.77
CA ARG A 14 15.07 -11.99 3.37
C ARG A 14 15.30 -10.68 2.64
N PRO A 15 16.07 -10.65 1.54
CA PRO A 15 16.32 -9.42 0.82
C PRO A 15 14.98 -8.84 0.39
N LEU A 16 14.76 -7.57 0.71
CA LEU A 16 13.67 -6.78 0.14
C LEU A 16 13.73 -7.03 -1.37
N ARG A 17 12.66 -7.56 -1.95
CA ARG A 17 12.65 -7.84 -3.39
C ARG A 17 13.04 -6.59 -4.14
N ASP A 18 13.89 -6.75 -5.13
CA ASP A 18 14.30 -5.67 -6.03
C ASP A 18 13.02 -4.94 -6.50
N PRO A 19 12.90 -3.62 -6.25
CA PRO A 19 11.74 -2.84 -6.71
C PRO A 19 11.54 -2.93 -8.23
N MET A 20 12.51 -3.48 -8.94
CA MET A 20 12.54 -3.68 -10.37
C MET A 20 11.94 -5.01 -10.85
N ARG A 21 11.69 -5.98 -9.95
CA ARG A 21 11.04 -7.23 -10.33
C ARG A 21 9.58 -6.98 -10.64
N THR A 22 9.18 -7.39 -11.83
CA THR A 22 7.83 -7.36 -12.38
C THR A 22 6.81 -7.87 -11.37
N LEU A 23 5.67 -7.18 -11.25
CA LEU A 23 4.50 -7.61 -10.46
C LEU A 23 3.80 -8.84 -11.06
N ALA A 24 4.50 -9.69 -11.78
CA ALA A 24 3.92 -10.91 -12.32
C ALA A 24 3.32 -11.73 -11.16
N GLY A 25 1.99 -11.83 -11.13
CA GLY A 25 1.25 -12.55 -10.10
C GLY A 25 0.88 -11.74 -8.84
N CYS A 26 1.09 -10.42 -8.81
CA CYS A 26 0.62 -9.58 -7.70
C CYS A 26 -0.84 -9.18 -7.95
N GLU A 27 -1.74 -9.67 -7.14
CA GLU A 27 -3.18 -9.45 -7.31
C GLU A 27 -3.79 -8.67 -6.15
N ARG A 28 -3.25 -8.84 -4.94
CA ARG A 28 -3.75 -8.22 -3.69
C ARG A 28 -2.66 -7.39 -3.06
N ILE A 29 -2.69 -6.10 -3.33
CA ILE A 29 -1.60 -5.17 -3.02
C ILE A 29 -2.01 -4.22 -1.90
N VAL A 30 -1.14 -4.09 -0.90
CA VAL A 30 -1.28 -3.11 0.20
C VAL A 30 -0.24 -2.01 0.04
N VAL A 31 -0.67 -0.78 -0.14
CA VAL A 31 0.22 0.38 -0.18
C VAL A 31 0.33 0.98 1.22
N VAL A 32 1.53 0.89 1.79
CA VAL A 32 1.83 1.42 3.12
C VAL A 32 2.83 2.57 3.05
N GLY A 33 2.89 3.35 4.10
CA GLY A 33 3.80 4.50 4.18
C GLY A 33 3.26 5.55 5.14
N ARG A 34 4.01 6.63 5.32
CA ARG A 34 3.67 7.67 6.28
C ARG A 34 2.55 8.60 5.81
N THR A 35 2.03 9.34 6.78
CA THR A 35 1.19 10.51 6.50
C THR A 35 1.96 11.48 5.60
N GLY A 36 1.31 11.91 4.51
CA GLY A 36 1.94 12.79 3.53
C GLY A 36 2.83 12.10 2.47
N SER A 37 3.04 10.78 2.54
CA SER A 37 3.80 10.05 1.50
C SER A 37 3.05 9.95 0.16
N GLY A 38 1.75 10.22 0.12
CA GLY A 38 0.93 10.14 -1.09
C GLY A 38 0.41 8.74 -1.40
N LYS A 39 0.24 7.89 -0.38
CA LYS A 39 -0.29 6.51 -0.51
C LYS A 39 -1.56 6.43 -1.33
N THR A 40 -2.56 7.22 -0.97
CA THR A 40 -3.87 7.19 -1.64
C THR A 40 -3.78 7.54 -3.12
N THR A 41 -3.00 8.57 -3.47
CA THR A 41 -2.77 8.92 -4.88
C THR A 41 -2.07 7.78 -5.61
N PHE A 42 -0.99 7.26 -5.04
CA PHE A 42 -0.23 6.17 -5.64
C PHE A 42 -1.06 4.88 -5.77
N ALA A 43 -1.82 4.50 -4.73
CA ALA A 43 -2.68 3.32 -4.75
C ALA A 43 -3.79 3.42 -5.79
N ARG A 44 -4.39 4.60 -5.94
CA ARG A 44 -5.40 4.87 -6.98
C ARG A 44 -4.82 4.74 -8.38
N GLU A 45 -3.65 5.32 -8.63
CA GLU A 45 -2.95 5.21 -9.91
C GLU A 45 -2.55 3.76 -10.21
N LEU A 46 -2.07 3.03 -9.21
CA LEU A 46 -1.72 1.62 -9.32
C LEU A 46 -2.95 0.75 -9.61
N ALA A 47 -4.05 0.95 -8.88
CA ALA A 47 -5.29 0.23 -9.08
C ALA A 47 -5.87 0.46 -10.48
N ALA A 48 -5.82 1.70 -10.97
CA ALA A 48 -6.23 2.05 -12.33
C ALA A 48 -5.35 1.35 -13.38
N ALA A 49 -4.03 1.34 -13.20
CA ALA A 49 -3.09 0.67 -14.09
C ALA A 49 -3.32 -0.85 -14.16
N LEU A 50 -3.63 -1.47 -13.03
CA LEU A 50 -3.91 -2.90 -12.91
C LEU A 50 -5.36 -3.28 -13.24
N ARG A 51 -6.24 -2.28 -13.42
CA ARG A 51 -7.69 -2.45 -13.62
C ARG A 51 -8.33 -3.28 -12.50
N VAL A 52 -8.03 -2.93 -11.24
CA VAL A 52 -8.57 -3.58 -10.05
C VAL A 52 -9.21 -2.56 -9.11
N PRO A 53 -10.12 -2.97 -8.21
CA PRO A 53 -10.69 -2.08 -7.21
C PRO A 53 -9.63 -1.42 -6.32
N HIS A 54 -9.79 -0.12 -6.02
CA HIS A 54 -9.05 0.60 -5.01
C HIS A 54 -9.88 0.69 -3.73
N VAL A 55 -9.33 0.20 -2.61
CA VAL A 55 -9.98 0.23 -1.30
C VAL A 55 -9.22 1.18 -0.38
N GLU A 56 -9.78 2.35 -0.13
CA GLU A 56 -9.24 3.33 0.81
C GLU A 56 -9.69 2.98 2.24
N LEU A 57 -8.80 2.38 3.06
CA LEU A 57 -9.14 1.93 4.41
C LEU A 57 -9.56 3.09 5.34
N ASP A 58 -9.08 4.30 5.08
CA ASP A 58 -9.47 5.48 5.84
C ASP A 58 -10.93 5.88 5.56
N SER A 59 -11.43 5.70 4.34
CA SER A 59 -12.82 5.99 4.00
C SER A 59 -13.81 5.03 4.66
N LEU A 60 -13.41 3.78 4.90
CA LEU A 60 -14.24 2.79 5.59
C LEU A 60 -14.38 3.09 7.09
N TYR A 61 -13.40 3.80 7.65
CA TYR A 61 -13.34 4.15 9.06
C TYR A 61 -14.22 5.36 9.42
N PHE A 62 -14.37 6.32 8.49
CA PHE A 62 -15.16 7.52 8.75
C PHE A 62 -16.59 7.35 8.26
N GLY A 63 -17.53 7.58 9.16
CA GLY A 63 -18.96 7.70 8.87
C GLY A 63 -19.35 9.16 8.55
N PRO A 64 -20.67 9.43 8.42
CA PRO A 64 -21.19 10.79 8.28
C PRO A 64 -20.67 11.70 9.40
N GLN A 65 -20.43 12.98 9.09
CA GLN A 65 -19.95 14.02 10.03
C GLN A 65 -18.60 13.67 10.71
N PHE A 66 -17.71 12.87 10.04
CA PHE A 66 -16.45 12.42 10.61
C PHE A 66 -16.57 11.59 11.90
N SER A 67 -17.73 11.00 12.16
CA SER A 67 -17.88 9.99 13.21
C SER A 67 -17.00 8.78 12.87
N THR A 68 -16.39 8.17 13.88
CA THR A 68 -15.62 6.94 13.69
C THR A 68 -16.56 5.74 13.71
N ALA A 69 -16.45 4.87 12.72
CA ALA A 69 -17.23 3.63 12.71
C ALA A 69 -16.85 2.74 13.92
N PRO A 70 -17.81 2.07 14.56
CA PRO A 70 -17.53 1.01 15.52
C PRO A 70 -16.58 -0.03 14.93
N LEU A 71 -15.73 -0.62 15.76
CA LEU A 71 -14.71 -1.58 15.29
C LEU A 71 -15.33 -2.75 14.51
N ALA A 72 -16.45 -3.29 14.97
CA ALA A 72 -17.14 -4.39 14.30
C ALA A 72 -17.56 -4.00 12.87
N LEU A 73 -18.16 -2.83 12.70
CA LEU A 73 -18.59 -2.31 11.40
C LEU A 73 -17.39 -2.03 10.47
N LEU A 74 -16.29 -1.49 11.01
CA LEU A 74 -15.05 -1.30 10.22
C LEU A 74 -14.51 -2.65 9.71
N ARG A 75 -14.50 -3.68 10.56
CA ARG A 75 -14.01 -5.02 10.20
C ARG A 75 -14.90 -5.67 9.14
N GLU A 76 -16.22 -5.59 9.31
CA GLU A 76 -17.21 -6.07 8.34
C GLU A 76 -17.02 -5.39 6.98
N ARG A 77 -17.00 -4.06 6.93
CA ARG A 77 -16.80 -3.29 5.70
C ARG A 77 -15.46 -3.61 5.03
N THR A 78 -14.40 -3.76 5.83
CA THR A 78 -13.07 -4.11 5.31
C THR A 78 -13.11 -5.50 4.70
N SER A 79 -13.67 -6.51 5.38
CA SER A 79 -13.78 -7.88 4.87
C SER A 79 -14.57 -7.92 3.56
N ALA A 80 -15.68 -7.21 3.47
CA ALA A 80 -16.47 -7.11 2.25
C ALA A 80 -15.70 -6.43 1.11
N ALA A 81 -14.99 -5.33 1.40
CA ALA A 81 -14.24 -4.58 0.39
C ALA A 81 -13.04 -5.35 -0.21
N ILE A 82 -12.44 -6.26 0.57
CA ILE A 82 -11.30 -7.09 0.13
C ILE A 82 -11.71 -8.53 -0.20
N ALA A 83 -13.01 -8.84 -0.31
CA ALA A 83 -13.50 -10.20 -0.59
C ALA A 83 -13.05 -10.71 -1.95
N GLY A 84 -12.89 -9.83 -2.93
CA GLY A 84 -12.46 -10.17 -4.29
C GLY A 84 -11.05 -10.76 -4.36
N GLU A 85 -10.73 -11.35 -5.51
CA GLU A 85 -9.43 -11.96 -5.77
C GLU A 85 -8.34 -10.93 -6.03
N ARG A 86 -8.72 -9.74 -6.55
CA ARG A 86 -7.78 -8.69 -6.95
C ARG A 86 -8.22 -7.34 -6.39
N TRP A 87 -7.28 -6.65 -5.76
CA TRP A 87 -7.52 -5.31 -5.20
C TRP A 87 -6.22 -4.59 -4.83
N VAL A 88 -6.30 -3.27 -4.72
CA VAL A 88 -5.26 -2.43 -4.14
C VAL A 88 -5.86 -1.70 -2.94
N THR A 89 -5.27 -1.84 -1.76
CA THR A 89 -5.64 -1.03 -0.59
C THR A 89 -4.58 0.00 -0.29
N ASP A 90 -4.96 1.11 0.35
CA ASP A 90 -4.03 2.05 0.94
C ASP A 90 -4.31 2.26 2.43
N GLY A 91 -3.22 2.38 3.18
CA GLY A 91 -3.25 2.55 4.61
C GLY A 91 -2.75 1.33 5.38
N ASN A 92 -2.53 1.53 6.68
CA ASN A 92 -2.10 0.49 7.60
C ASN A 92 -2.82 0.66 8.94
N LYS A 93 -4.13 0.43 8.94
CA LYS A 93 -4.92 0.46 10.17
C LYS A 93 -4.70 -0.82 10.98
N ARG A 94 -4.15 -0.68 12.18
CA ARG A 94 -3.90 -1.81 13.10
C ARG A 94 -5.16 -2.63 13.36
N ALA A 95 -6.30 -1.95 13.43
CA ALA A 95 -7.60 -2.57 13.75
C ALA A 95 -8.12 -3.59 12.72
N VAL A 96 -7.58 -3.58 11.50
CA VAL A 96 -7.98 -4.47 10.39
C VAL A 96 -6.77 -5.09 9.66
N ARG A 97 -5.56 -4.90 10.18
CA ARG A 97 -4.34 -5.47 9.59
C ARG A 97 -4.39 -6.99 9.52
N ASP A 98 -4.91 -7.61 10.55
CA ASP A 98 -5.11 -9.05 10.66
C ASP A 98 -6.11 -9.62 9.64
N LEU A 99 -6.96 -8.80 9.05
CA LEU A 99 -7.84 -9.18 7.94
C LEU A 99 -7.18 -8.97 6.58
N VAL A 100 -6.44 -7.86 6.44
CA VAL A 100 -5.90 -7.41 5.14
C VAL A 100 -4.60 -8.13 4.78
N TRP A 101 -3.63 -8.18 5.71
CA TRP A 101 -2.28 -8.68 5.41
C TRP A 101 -2.23 -10.18 5.09
N PRO A 102 -2.97 -11.07 5.78
CA PRO A 102 -2.99 -12.49 5.41
C PRO A 102 -3.54 -12.77 4.02
N ARG A 103 -4.38 -11.87 3.50
CA ARG A 103 -4.94 -11.98 2.15
C ARG A 103 -4.09 -11.32 1.07
N ALA A 104 -3.20 -10.42 1.46
CA ALA A 104 -2.30 -9.73 0.54
C ALA A 104 -1.20 -10.67 0.03
N ASP A 105 -0.70 -10.42 -1.16
CA ASP A 105 0.50 -11.04 -1.71
C ASP A 105 1.68 -10.06 -1.77
N THR A 106 1.38 -8.77 -1.86
CA THR A 106 2.39 -7.74 -2.04
C THR A 106 2.14 -6.51 -1.15
N ILE A 107 3.22 -6.00 -0.57
CA ILE A 107 3.23 -4.70 0.10
C ILE A 107 4.11 -3.74 -0.67
N VAL A 108 3.56 -2.60 -1.08
CA VAL A 108 4.33 -1.48 -1.62
C VAL A 108 4.54 -0.46 -0.52
N TRP A 109 5.78 -0.34 -0.06
CA TRP A 109 6.15 0.54 1.03
C TRP A 109 6.76 1.84 0.52
N LEU A 110 6.01 2.94 0.64
CA LEU A 110 6.49 4.30 0.33
C LEU A 110 7.32 4.83 1.52
N ASP A 111 8.62 4.50 1.52
CA ASP A 111 9.55 4.87 2.59
C ASP A 111 10.34 6.13 2.25
N TYR A 112 9.65 7.22 2.00
CA TYR A 112 10.30 8.48 1.64
C TYR A 112 11.01 9.13 2.82
N SER A 113 12.01 9.96 2.53
CA SER A 113 12.68 10.77 3.54
C SER A 113 11.71 11.72 4.24
N LEU A 114 12.09 12.14 5.45
CA LEU A 114 11.30 13.10 6.23
C LEU A 114 11.10 14.41 5.47
N GLY A 115 12.14 14.90 4.80
CA GLY A 115 12.10 16.14 4.02
C GLY A 115 11.03 16.10 2.92
N VAL A 116 10.90 14.98 2.19
CA VAL A 116 9.85 14.82 1.17
C VAL A 116 8.46 14.86 1.81
N SER A 117 8.27 14.17 2.94
CA SER A 117 6.98 14.16 3.64
C SER A 117 6.59 15.54 4.15
N LEU A 118 7.53 16.27 4.74
CA LEU A 118 7.32 17.64 5.24
C LEU A 118 7.03 18.63 4.11
N TRP A 119 7.79 18.55 3.01
CA TRP A 119 7.54 19.39 1.82
C TRP A 119 6.13 19.18 1.26
N ARG A 120 5.68 17.93 1.12
CA ARG A 120 4.33 17.59 0.65
C ARG A 120 3.25 18.07 1.61
N LEU A 121 3.44 17.90 2.92
CA LEU A 121 2.52 18.43 3.93
C LEU A 121 2.44 19.96 3.87
N GLY A 122 3.56 20.65 3.72
CA GLY A 122 3.62 22.10 3.55
C GLY A 122 2.90 22.56 2.27
N LYS A 123 3.14 21.89 1.13
CA LYS A 123 2.44 22.17 -0.13
C LYS A 123 0.92 21.98 0.00
N ARG A 124 0.48 20.91 0.65
CA ARG A 124 -0.94 20.64 0.93
C ARG A 124 -1.56 21.69 1.84
N ALA A 125 -0.86 22.08 2.89
CA ALA A 125 -1.31 23.13 3.82
C ALA A 125 -1.46 24.49 3.10
N ARG A 126 -0.47 24.87 2.28
CA ARG A 126 -0.53 26.09 1.45
C ARG A 126 -1.73 26.10 0.52
N ARG A 127 -1.91 25.02 -0.25
CA ARG A 127 -3.04 24.88 -1.17
C ARG A 127 -4.38 25.02 -0.44
N ARG A 128 -4.54 24.29 0.66
CA ARG A 128 -5.77 24.35 1.46
C ARG A 128 -6.03 25.74 2.05
N THR A 129 -4.98 26.42 2.46
CA THR A 129 -5.08 27.82 2.97
C THR A 129 -5.48 28.80 1.87
N SER A 130 -4.95 28.63 0.64
CA SER A 130 -5.33 29.48 -0.50
C SER A 130 -6.79 29.27 -0.93
N GLU A 131 -7.23 28.00 -0.99
CA GLU A 131 -8.62 27.64 -1.30
C GLU A 131 -9.60 28.27 -0.31
N LEU A 132 -9.30 28.22 0.98
CA LEU A 132 -10.15 28.80 2.02
C LEU A 132 -10.14 30.35 2.05
N ARG A 133 -9.01 30.97 1.72
CA ARG A 133 -8.96 32.43 1.56
C ARG A 133 -9.82 32.84 0.37
N ALA A 134 -9.75 32.11 -0.74
CA ALA A 134 -10.57 32.40 -1.91
C ALA A 134 -12.07 32.19 -1.63
N GLU A 135 -12.43 31.16 -0.86
CA GLU A 135 -13.81 30.93 -0.44
C GLU A 135 -14.31 32.00 0.53
N ALA A 136 -13.51 32.35 1.52
CA ALA A 136 -13.83 33.44 2.47
C ALA A 136 -14.03 34.80 1.76
N SER A 137 -13.23 35.09 0.73
CA SER A 137 -13.39 36.28 -0.09
C SER A 137 -14.69 36.27 -0.91
N ARG A 138 -15.16 35.10 -1.34
CA ARG A 138 -16.41 34.96 -2.10
C ARG A 138 -17.65 35.00 -1.22
N THR A 139 -17.56 34.47 0.01
CA THR A 139 -18.73 34.32 0.90
C THR A 139 -18.83 35.41 1.95
N GLY A 140 -17.86 36.34 2.03
CA GLY A 140 -17.80 37.39 3.07
C GLY A 140 -17.55 36.84 4.49
N GLN A 141 -17.30 35.54 4.64
CA GLN A 141 -17.05 34.88 5.93
C GLN A 141 -15.57 34.93 6.30
N ARG A 142 -15.28 35.16 7.60
CA ARG A 142 -13.90 35.11 8.09
C ARG A 142 -13.33 33.70 7.97
N ALA A 143 -12.22 33.52 7.24
CA ALA A 143 -11.53 32.25 7.10
C ALA A 143 -11.13 31.70 8.48
N ARG A 144 -11.47 30.44 8.77
CA ARG A 144 -11.09 29.74 10.01
C ARG A 144 -9.63 29.27 9.97
N LEU A 145 -8.72 30.19 9.61
CA LEU A 145 -7.28 29.97 9.46
C LEU A 145 -6.56 29.40 10.70
N PRO A 146 -6.86 29.85 11.96
CA PRO A 146 -6.08 29.37 13.12
C PRO A 146 -6.18 27.85 13.36
N ARG A 147 -7.38 27.26 13.23
CA ARG A 147 -7.58 25.81 13.42
C ARG A 147 -6.83 24.96 12.41
N GLN A 148 -6.65 25.46 11.21
CA GLN A 148 -6.01 24.71 10.13
C GLN A 148 -4.50 24.81 10.17
N LEU A 149 -3.96 25.95 10.58
CA LEU A 149 -2.55 26.10 10.90
C LEU A 149 -2.15 25.17 12.05
N LEU A 150 -3.00 25.07 13.07
CA LEU A 150 -2.80 24.12 14.18
C LEU A 150 -2.86 22.65 13.72
N ALA A 151 -3.79 22.32 12.83
CA ALA A 151 -3.88 20.96 12.25
C ALA A 151 -2.66 20.63 11.39
N ALA A 152 -2.15 21.58 10.61
CA ALA A 152 -0.93 21.44 9.84
C ALA A 152 0.30 21.25 10.74
N ALA A 153 0.43 22.05 11.80
CA ALA A 153 1.49 21.95 12.79
C ALA A 153 1.46 20.61 13.53
N LYS A 154 0.29 20.12 13.94
CA LYS A 154 0.11 18.77 14.51
C LYS A 154 0.54 17.69 13.52
N GLY A 155 0.19 17.82 12.23
CA GLY A 155 0.61 16.88 11.19
C GLY A 155 2.13 16.81 11.02
N VAL A 156 2.80 17.96 11.04
CA VAL A 156 4.26 18.07 10.99
C VAL A 156 4.89 17.42 12.22
N LEU A 157 4.40 17.75 13.43
CA LEU A 157 4.93 17.19 14.68
C LEU A 157 4.73 15.66 14.74
N THR A 158 3.59 15.16 14.29
CA THR A 158 3.31 13.72 14.19
C THR A 158 4.26 13.06 13.20
N ALA A 159 4.50 13.67 12.04
CA ALA A 159 5.44 13.17 11.05
C ALA A 159 6.87 13.11 11.60
N LEU A 160 7.31 14.12 12.35
CA LEU A 160 8.62 14.16 13.00
C LEU A 160 8.77 13.05 14.05
N ARG A 161 7.82 12.93 14.96
CA ARG A 161 7.85 11.95 16.06
C ARG A 161 7.74 10.49 15.57
N SER A 162 6.96 10.26 14.53
CA SER A 162 6.73 8.90 14.03
C SER A 162 7.79 8.42 13.03
N HIS A 163 8.72 9.30 12.59
CA HIS A 163 9.64 8.97 11.49
C HIS A 163 10.52 7.74 11.72
N ALA A 164 11.26 7.70 12.80
CA ALA A 164 12.17 6.59 13.09
C ALA A 164 11.40 5.36 13.62
N GLY A 165 10.36 5.60 14.43
CA GLY A 165 9.54 4.54 15.02
C GLY A 165 8.82 3.71 13.96
N GLN A 166 8.25 4.37 12.96
CA GLN A 166 7.47 3.69 11.93
C GLN A 166 8.33 2.84 10.98
N ARG A 167 9.57 3.28 10.68
CA ARG A 167 10.52 2.44 9.93
C ARG A 167 10.86 1.16 10.68
N ARG A 168 11.13 1.28 11.99
CA ARG A 168 11.42 0.12 12.85
C ARG A 168 10.20 -0.79 12.98
N GLU A 169 9.01 -0.20 13.11
CA GLU A 169 7.75 -0.96 13.17
C GLU A 169 7.53 -1.77 11.89
N TYR A 170 7.64 -1.15 10.70
CA TYR A 170 7.50 -1.88 9.44
C TYR A 170 8.56 -2.97 9.27
N ALA A 171 9.82 -2.69 9.60
CA ALA A 171 10.88 -3.69 9.53
C ALA A 171 10.58 -4.90 10.41
N ARG A 172 10.05 -4.69 11.63
CA ARG A 172 9.61 -5.78 12.51
C ARG A 172 8.44 -6.55 11.92
N LEU A 173 7.39 -5.84 11.49
CA LEU A 173 6.20 -6.46 10.91
C LEU A 173 6.53 -7.33 9.69
N PHE A 174 7.44 -6.88 8.81
CA PHE A 174 7.83 -7.67 7.64
C PHE A 174 8.71 -8.88 7.99
N ALA A 175 9.36 -8.87 9.16
CA ALA A 175 10.13 -9.99 9.67
C ALA A 175 9.29 -11.00 10.47
N GLU A 176 8.04 -10.69 10.79
CA GLU A 176 7.15 -11.62 11.50
C GLU A 176 6.86 -12.86 10.65
N PRO A 177 6.89 -14.08 11.25
CA PRO A 177 6.61 -15.34 10.54
C PRO A 177 5.27 -15.33 9.79
N ALA A 178 4.24 -14.70 10.35
CA ALA A 178 2.93 -14.57 9.73
C ALA A 178 2.95 -13.77 8.40
N ASN A 179 3.97 -12.97 8.17
CA ASN A 179 4.08 -12.05 7.03
C ASN A 179 5.15 -12.46 6.00
N VAL A 180 5.78 -13.65 6.15
CA VAL A 180 6.85 -14.12 5.24
C VAL A 180 6.36 -14.38 3.81
N HIS A 181 5.06 -14.60 3.63
CA HIS A 181 4.44 -14.78 2.31
C HIS A 181 4.39 -13.49 1.49
N LEU A 182 4.45 -12.33 2.17
CA LEU A 182 4.33 -11.02 1.53
C LEU A 182 5.60 -10.65 0.73
N ALA A 183 5.41 -10.28 -0.52
CA ALA A 183 6.46 -9.64 -1.30
C ALA A 183 6.53 -8.15 -0.94
N VAL A 184 7.66 -7.66 -0.43
CA VAL A 184 7.81 -6.26 -0.03
C VAL A 184 8.59 -5.48 -1.07
N VAL A 185 7.95 -4.50 -1.70
CA VAL A 185 8.54 -3.52 -2.61
C VAL A 185 8.76 -2.21 -1.87
N ARG A 186 10.01 -1.83 -1.62
CA ARG A 186 10.36 -0.60 -0.90
C ARG A 186 10.74 0.50 -1.87
N LEU A 187 9.98 1.60 -1.88
CA LEU A 187 10.19 2.76 -2.73
C LEU A 187 10.64 3.95 -1.87
N GLN A 188 11.89 4.36 -2.02
CA GLN A 188 12.54 5.32 -1.10
C GLN A 188 12.40 6.79 -1.55
N SER A 189 11.92 7.02 -2.77
CA SER A 189 11.69 8.37 -3.29
C SER A 189 10.45 8.47 -4.18
N PRO A 190 9.88 9.68 -4.35
CA PRO A 190 8.79 9.90 -5.30
C PRO A 190 9.18 9.59 -6.74
N ARG A 191 10.46 9.74 -7.08
CA ARG A 191 11.00 9.40 -8.41
C ARG A 191 10.97 7.89 -8.60
N ALA A 192 11.52 7.13 -7.66
CA ALA A 192 11.49 5.66 -7.71
C ALA A 192 10.05 5.12 -7.78
N ALA A 193 9.11 5.76 -7.06
CA ALA A 193 7.71 5.36 -7.11
C ALA A 193 7.08 5.60 -8.50
N ARG A 194 7.37 6.72 -9.15
CA ARG A 194 6.90 7.00 -10.51
C ARG A 194 7.51 6.06 -11.54
N GLU A 195 8.82 5.82 -11.45
CA GLU A 195 9.53 4.92 -12.36
C GLU A 195 9.01 3.48 -12.23
N TRP A 196 8.76 3.04 -11.01
CA TRP A 196 8.18 1.73 -10.75
C TRP A 196 6.74 1.63 -11.30
N LEU A 197 5.89 2.62 -11.04
CA LEU A 197 4.53 2.65 -11.56
C LEU A 197 4.49 2.69 -13.09
N ALA A 198 5.37 3.47 -13.72
CA ALA A 198 5.48 3.53 -15.18
C ALA A 198 5.81 2.16 -15.79
N ARG A 199 6.63 1.34 -15.12
CA ARG A 199 6.90 -0.04 -15.57
C ARG A 199 5.70 -0.95 -15.41
N VAL A 200 4.96 -0.83 -14.29
CA VAL A 200 3.71 -1.59 -14.09
C VAL A 200 2.69 -1.27 -15.20
N ILE A 201 2.65 0.00 -15.63
CA ILE A 201 1.77 0.42 -16.73
C ILE A 201 2.25 -0.14 -18.07
N ALA A 202 3.57 -0.15 -18.31
CA ALA A 202 4.14 -0.65 -19.56
C ALA A 202 4.07 -2.18 -19.68
N GLU A 203 4.21 -2.88 -18.56
CA GLU A 203 4.19 -4.34 -18.48
C GLU A 203 3.19 -4.79 -17.41
N PRO A 204 1.87 -4.67 -17.66
CA PRO A 204 0.89 -5.09 -16.67
C PRO A 204 1.01 -6.59 -16.40
N PRO A 205 0.88 -7.03 -15.13
CA PRO A 205 0.95 -8.44 -14.78
C PRO A 205 -0.06 -9.24 -15.59
N ARG A 206 0.38 -10.37 -16.14
CA ARG A 206 -0.52 -11.30 -16.82
C ARG A 206 -1.50 -11.84 -15.80
N ALA A 207 -2.80 -11.70 -16.07
CA ALA A 207 -3.83 -12.32 -15.27
C ALA A 207 -3.61 -13.84 -15.27
N HIS A 208 -3.36 -14.43 -14.10
CA HIS A 208 -3.38 -15.89 -13.96
C HIS A 208 -4.81 -16.36 -14.20
N GLY A 209 -5.05 -17.12 -15.28
CA GLY A 209 -6.32 -17.79 -15.45
C GLY A 209 -7.00 -17.70 -16.81
N ARG A 210 -6.28 -17.42 -17.91
CA ARG A 210 -6.75 -17.92 -19.21
C ARG A 210 -5.95 -19.16 -19.56
N PRO A 211 -6.56 -20.35 -19.63
CA PRO A 211 -5.91 -21.50 -20.26
C PRO A 211 -5.56 -21.09 -21.68
N ASP A 212 -4.35 -21.43 -22.08
CA ASP A 212 -3.81 -21.19 -23.41
C ASP A 212 -4.74 -21.90 -24.44
N PRO A 213 -5.43 -21.19 -25.34
CA PRO A 213 -6.36 -21.82 -26.28
C PRO A 213 -5.60 -22.66 -27.32
N GLU A 214 -4.26 -22.67 -27.34
CA GLU A 214 -3.46 -23.40 -28.31
C GLU A 214 -2.88 -24.73 -27.80
N ARG A 215 -3.20 -25.18 -26.58
CA ARG A 215 -2.98 -26.59 -26.25
C ARG A 215 -4.17 -27.45 -26.69
N GLY A 216 -4.55 -27.29 -27.96
CA GLY A 216 -5.42 -28.19 -28.66
C GLY A 216 -4.77 -29.54 -28.75
N ASP A 217 -5.41 -30.50 -28.12
CA ASP A 217 -5.56 -31.91 -28.43
C ASP A 217 -4.61 -32.42 -29.53
N ARG A 218 -3.42 -32.83 -29.14
CA ARG A 218 -2.65 -33.84 -29.89
C ARG A 218 -2.89 -35.17 -29.25
N SER A 219 -4.06 -35.74 -29.51
CA SER A 219 -4.31 -37.16 -29.34
C SER A 219 -3.32 -37.96 -30.22
N PRO A 220 -2.56 -38.88 -29.70
CA PRO A 220 -1.75 -39.78 -30.53
C PRO A 220 -2.70 -40.76 -31.23
N GLY A 221 -2.70 -40.67 -32.56
CA GLY A 221 -3.46 -41.57 -33.44
C GLY A 221 -3.22 -43.03 -33.06
N ARG A 222 -4.31 -43.77 -32.85
CA ARG A 222 -4.36 -45.20 -32.81
C ARG A 222 -3.99 -45.71 -34.20
N ASP A 223 -2.82 -46.29 -34.30
CA ASP A 223 -2.41 -47.08 -35.45
C ASP A 223 -3.08 -48.45 -35.32
N SER A 224 -4.15 -48.64 -36.11
CA SER A 224 -4.77 -49.95 -36.33
C SER A 224 -4.02 -50.61 -37.46
N ARG A 225 -3.22 -51.61 -37.19
CA ARG A 225 -2.81 -52.58 -38.17
C ARG A 225 -3.29 -53.95 -37.71
N GLU A 226 -4.33 -54.41 -38.39
CA GLU A 226 -4.64 -55.80 -38.59
C GLU A 226 -3.49 -56.52 -39.30
N VAL A 227 -3.10 -57.66 -38.85
CA VAL A 227 -3.08 -58.95 -39.54
C VAL A 227 -3.04 -60.08 -38.48
#